data_321fecb31610be0da4f7c46fbf3154db
#
_entry.id   321fecb31610be0da4f7c46fbf3154db
#
_cell.length_a   1.000
_cell.length_b   1.000
_cell.length_c   1.000
_cell.angle_alpha   90.00
_cell.angle_beta   90.00
_cell.angle_gamma   90.00
#
_symmetry.space_group_name_H-M   'P 1'
#
loop_
_entity.id
_entity.type
_entity.pdbx_description
1 polymer ?
#
loop_
_entity_poly.entity_id
_entity_poly.type
_entity_poly.pdbx_seq_one_letter_code
_entity_poly.pdbx_strand_id
1 'polypeptide(L)'
;MKFVCTVCGYVYEGDAAPAECPICHAGADKFKKVEDGAMTLAAEHEFGVYASTVKNNPEISDEDKKFIFDQLKANFNGECSEVGMYLCMARIAHREGYPEIGLYWEKAAYEEAEHAAKFAEMLGEDLEPNMTSSTKKNLAWRVDCEYGATAGKV
;
A
#
# COMPACT_ATOMS: atom_id res chain seq x y z
N MET A 1 14.04 11.24 22.36
CA MET A 1 14.26 10.41 21.13
C MET A 1 12.93 9.83 20.73
N LYS A 2 12.72 9.56 19.42
CA LYS A 2 11.50 8.89 18.94
C LYS A 2 11.77 7.41 18.69
N PHE A 3 10.82 6.58 19.07
CA PHE A 3 10.85 5.14 18.84
C PHE A 3 9.54 4.73 18.16
N VAL A 4 9.61 3.90 17.14
CA VAL A 4 8.43 3.41 16.40
C VAL A 4 8.27 1.92 16.64
N CYS A 5 7.06 1.52 17.04
CA CYS A 5 6.69 0.12 17.11
C CYS A 5 6.58 -0.47 15.69
N THR A 6 7.39 -1.48 15.38
CA THR A 6 7.40 -2.12 14.06
C THR A 6 6.19 -3.02 13.80
N VAL A 7 5.34 -3.25 14.81
CA VAL A 7 4.13 -4.07 14.69
C VAL A 7 2.92 -3.23 14.32
N CYS A 8 2.72 -2.05 14.98
CA CYS A 8 1.52 -1.24 14.80
C CYS A 8 1.77 0.21 14.38
N GLY A 9 3.03 0.62 14.22
CA GLY A 9 3.39 1.98 13.83
C GLY A 9 3.28 3.04 14.95
N TYR A 10 2.92 2.66 16.19
CA TYR A 10 2.84 3.62 17.30
C TYR A 10 4.19 4.31 17.54
N VAL A 11 4.16 5.64 17.65
CA VAL A 11 5.35 6.47 17.91
C VAL A 11 5.39 6.85 19.38
N TYR A 12 6.48 6.50 20.02
CA TYR A 12 6.78 6.84 21.43
C TYR A 12 7.92 7.85 21.50
N GLU A 13 7.77 8.88 22.33
CA GLU A 13 8.81 9.86 22.61
C GLU A 13 9.35 9.66 24.03
N GLY A 14 10.65 9.39 24.14
CA GLY A 14 11.33 9.16 25.42
C GLY A 14 12.82 8.92 25.26
N ASP A 15 13.51 8.68 26.36
CA ASP A 15 14.96 8.44 26.37
C ASP A 15 15.34 7.02 25.96
N ALA A 16 14.40 6.07 26.12
CA ALA A 16 14.53 4.67 25.69
C ALA A 16 13.18 4.16 25.17
N ALA A 17 13.19 3.06 24.44
CA ALA A 17 11.95 2.37 24.03
C ALA A 17 11.14 1.96 25.27
N PRO A 18 9.79 2.06 25.23
CA PRO A 18 8.95 1.58 26.33
C PRO A 18 9.07 0.06 26.46
N ALA A 19 8.87 -0.47 27.66
CA ALA A 19 8.93 -1.91 27.91
C ALA A 19 7.88 -2.69 27.10
N GLU A 20 6.73 -2.05 26.83
CA GLU A 20 5.60 -2.61 26.10
C GLU A 20 4.90 -1.52 25.31
N CYS A 21 4.42 -1.84 24.11
CA CYS A 21 3.63 -0.93 23.28
C CYS A 21 2.23 -0.75 23.88
N PRO A 22 1.77 0.48 24.17
CA PRO A 22 0.45 0.71 24.76
C PRO A 22 -0.71 0.40 23.82
N ILE A 23 -0.46 0.17 22.53
CA ILE A 23 -1.49 -0.09 21.53
C ILE A 23 -1.61 -1.58 21.21
N CYS A 24 -0.49 -2.25 20.92
CA CYS A 24 -0.51 -3.65 20.48
C CYS A 24 0.19 -4.63 21.42
N HIS A 25 0.66 -4.16 22.58
CA HIS A 25 1.33 -4.95 23.61
C HIS A 25 2.63 -5.65 23.17
N ALA A 26 3.23 -5.21 22.05
CA ALA A 26 4.51 -5.70 21.59
C ALA A 26 5.64 -5.24 22.54
N GLY A 27 6.60 -6.11 22.80
CA GLY A 27 7.73 -5.83 23.70
C GLY A 27 8.69 -4.76 23.15
N ALA A 28 9.59 -4.29 24.01
CA ALA A 28 10.59 -3.25 23.69
C ALA A 28 11.47 -3.62 22.48
N ASP A 29 11.70 -4.91 22.24
CA ASP A 29 12.46 -5.44 21.08
C ASP A 29 11.81 -5.13 19.72
N LYS A 30 10.55 -4.76 19.71
CA LYS A 30 9.79 -4.36 18.52
C LYS A 30 9.82 -2.85 18.27
N PHE A 31 10.54 -2.08 19.05
CA PHE A 31 10.72 -0.66 18.82
C PHE A 31 12.05 -0.37 18.11
N LYS A 32 11.97 0.44 17.06
CA LYS A 32 13.14 1.00 16.38
C LYS A 32 13.27 2.48 16.72
N LYS A 33 14.50 2.90 17.05
CA LYS A 33 14.83 4.31 17.21
C LYS A 33 14.74 5.00 15.86
N VAL A 34 14.06 6.15 15.83
CA VAL A 34 13.97 7.02 14.66
C VAL A 34 14.99 8.14 14.82
N GLU A 35 15.87 8.29 13.86
CA GLU A 35 16.74 9.46 13.78
C GLU A 35 16.00 10.62 13.15
N ASP A 36 16.23 11.86 13.60
CA ASP A 36 15.53 13.04 13.11
C ASP A 36 15.70 13.18 11.60
N GLY A 37 14.60 13.01 10.88
CA GLY A 37 14.49 13.19 9.42
C GLY A 37 14.05 11.98 8.60
N ALA A 38 14.04 10.76 9.14
CA ALA A 38 13.58 9.58 8.40
C ALA A 38 12.75 8.64 9.28
N MET A 39 11.44 8.74 9.18
CA MET A 39 10.56 7.66 9.63
C MET A 39 10.51 6.58 8.55
N THR A 40 11.29 5.50 8.72
CA THR A 40 11.11 4.27 7.95
C THR A 40 10.05 3.42 8.64
N LEU A 41 8.78 3.73 8.42
CA LEU A 41 7.64 2.98 8.96
C LEU A 41 7.40 1.66 8.24
N ALA A 42 8.01 1.45 7.09
CA ALA A 42 7.84 0.26 6.27
C ALA A 42 9.18 -0.07 5.58
N ALA A 43 10.11 -0.65 6.32
CA ALA A 43 11.40 -1.08 5.77
C ALA A 43 11.27 -2.21 4.70
N GLU A 44 10.10 -2.84 4.64
CA GLU A 44 9.74 -3.87 3.66
C GLU A 44 9.08 -3.30 2.39
N HIS A 45 8.73 -2.00 2.37
CA HIS A 45 8.16 -1.31 1.22
C HIS A 45 9.24 -0.50 0.52
N GLU A 46 9.88 -1.11 -0.46
CA GLU A 46 10.98 -0.50 -1.22
C GLU A 46 10.47 -0.06 -2.60
N PHE A 47 9.91 1.16 -2.66
CA PHE A 47 9.34 1.71 -3.88
C PHE A 47 10.38 1.78 -5.02
N GLY A 48 10.11 1.05 -6.10
CA GLY A 48 10.89 1.06 -7.33
C GLY A 48 12.20 0.27 -7.33
N VAL A 49 12.56 -0.40 -6.23
CA VAL A 49 13.80 -1.20 -6.16
C VAL A 49 13.75 -2.36 -7.13
N TYR A 50 12.62 -3.08 -7.21
CA TYR A 50 12.43 -4.16 -8.17
C TYR A 50 12.57 -3.66 -9.61
N ALA A 51 11.87 -2.58 -9.96
CA ALA A 51 11.95 -1.96 -11.28
C ALA A 51 13.39 -1.56 -11.66
N SER A 52 14.11 -0.96 -10.72
CA SER A 52 15.52 -0.60 -10.91
C SER A 52 16.39 -1.82 -11.16
N THR A 53 16.19 -2.89 -10.40
CA THR A 53 16.92 -4.15 -10.56
C THR A 53 16.70 -4.76 -11.96
N VAL A 54 15.44 -4.83 -12.41
CA VAL A 54 15.11 -5.36 -13.73
C VAL A 54 15.67 -4.48 -14.85
N LYS A 55 15.48 -3.15 -14.75
CA LYS A 55 15.98 -2.19 -15.77
C LYS A 55 17.49 -2.26 -15.93
N ASN A 56 18.23 -2.42 -14.85
CA ASN A 56 19.70 -2.40 -14.85
C ASN A 56 20.34 -3.79 -15.05
N ASN A 57 19.54 -4.86 -15.14
CA ASN A 57 20.08 -6.19 -15.37
C ASN A 57 20.45 -6.39 -16.86
N PRO A 58 21.73 -6.57 -17.21
CA PRO A 58 22.16 -6.77 -18.59
C PRO A 58 21.81 -8.16 -19.16
N GLU A 59 21.44 -9.12 -18.29
CA GLU A 59 21.06 -10.48 -18.71
C GLU A 59 19.61 -10.58 -19.17
N ILE A 60 18.79 -9.56 -18.90
CA ILE A 60 17.38 -9.49 -19.30
C ILE A 60 17.28 -8.69 -20.61
N SER A 61 16.69 -9.30 -21.63
CA SER A 61 16.44 -8.60 -22.90
C SER A 61 15.45 -7.45 -22.75
N ASP A 62 15.48 -6.47 -23.64
CA ASP A 62 14.53 -5.35 -23.61
C ASP A 62 13.08 -5.82 -23.83
N GLU A 63 12.87 -6.91 -24.58
CA GLU A 63 11.58 -7.53 -24.80
C GLU A 63 11.06 -8.16 -23.50
N ASP A 64 11.90 -8.91 -22.79
CA ASP A 64 11.53 -9.50 -21.50
C ASP A 64 11.30 -8.42 -20.43
N LYS A 65 12.11 -7.36 -20.40
CA LYS A 65 11.87 -6.22 -19.51
C LYS A 65 10.50 -5.61 -19.77
N LYS A 66 10.16 -5.34 -21.03
CA LYS A 66 8.85 -4.83 -21.39
C LYS A 66 7.74 -5.77 -20.96
N PHE A 67 7.87 -7.07 -21.21
CA PHE A 67 6.90 -8.08 -20.80
C PHE A 67 6.70 -8.07 -19.29
N ILE A 68 7.77 -8.04 -18.48
CA ILE A 68 7.71 -7.99 -17.02
C ILE A 68 6.87 -6.78 -16.56
N PHE A 69 7.17 -5.58 -17.08
CA PHE A 69 6.44 -4.38 -16.69
C PHE A 69 4.98 -4.36 -17.14
N ASP A 70 4.69 -4.87 -18.33
CA ASP A 70 3.32 -5.02 -18.82
C ASP A 70 2.52 -5.98 -17.92
N GLN A 71 3.13 -7.10 -17.47
CA GLN A 71 2.47 -8.04 -16.56
C GLN A 71 2.27 -7.45 -15.16
N LEU A 72 3.23 -6.69 -14.63
CA LEU A 72 3.05 -6.00 -13.34
C LEU A 72 1.89 -5.01 -13.38
N LYS A 73 1.73 -4.26 -14.47
CA LYS A 73 0.58 -3.34 -14.67
C LYS A 73 -0.74 -4.10 -14.81
N ALA A 74 -0.74 -5.20 -15.52
CA ALA A 74 -1.93 -6.04 -15.68
C ALA A 74 -2.38 -6.63 -14.33
N ASN A 75 -1.43 -7.14 -13.53
CA ASN A 75 -1.72 -7.64 -12.20
C ASN A 75 -2.25 -6.52 -11.29
N PHE A 76 -1.59 -5.35 -11.23
CA PHE A 76 -2.10 -4.20 -10.48
C PHE A 76 -3.56 -3.90 -10.80
N ASN A 77 -3.91 -3.82 -12.08
CA ASN A 77 -5.28 -3.55 -12.52
C ASN A 77 -6.26 -4.68 -12.15
N GLY A 78 -5.80 -5.93 -12.22
CA GLY A 78 -6.56 -7.12 -11.80
C GLY A 78 -6.93 -7.03 -10.32
N GLU A 79 -5.95 -6.85 -9.45
CA GLU A 79 -6.13 -6.74 -8.00
C GLU A 79 -7.07 -5.57 -7.63
N CYS A 80 -6.87 -4.38 -8.24
CA CYS A 80 -7.79 -3.25 -8.03
C CYS A 80 -9.24 -3.58 -8.41
N SER A 81 -9.45 -4.37 -9.46
CA SER A 81 -10.78 -4.82 -9.88
C SER A 81 -11.37 -5.83 -8.90
N GLU A 82 -10.56 -6.75 -8.38
CA GLU A 82 -10.98 -7.77 -7.42
C GLU A 82 -11.40 -7.16 -6.08
N VAL A 83 -10.77 -6.09 -5.62
CA VAL A 83 -11.22 -5.33 -4.44
C VAL A 83 -12.70 -4.95 -4.57
N GLY A 84 -13.09 -4.36 -5.70
CA GLY A 84 -14.49 -3.95 -5.95
C GLY A 84 -15.45 -5.13 -6.06
N MET A 85 -15.03 -6.21 -6.74
CA MET A 85 -15.83 -7.42 -6.90
C MET A 85 -16.06 -8.11 -5.56
N TYR A 86 -15.04 -8.30 -4.74
CA TYR A 86 -15.15 -8.98 -3.44
C TYR A 86 -16.00 -8.19 -2.44
N LEU A 87 -15.89 -6.85 -2.43
CA LEU A 87 -16.79 -6.02 -1.63
C LEU A 87 -18.26 -6.14 -2.10
N CYS A 88 -18.49 -6.29 -3.40
CA CYS A 88 -19.84 -6.55 -3.92
C CYS A 88 -20.35 -7.92 -3.45
N MET A 89 -19.52 -8.96 -3.52
CA MET A 89 -19.85 -10.32 -3.03
C MET A 89 -20.14 -10.32 -1.51
N ALA A 90 -19.36 -9.56 -0.74
CA ALA A 90 -19.59 -9.39 0.69
C ALA A 90 -20.99 -8.82 0.98
N ARG A 91 -21.37 -7.76 0.27
CA ARG A 91 -22.70 -7.13 0.42
C ARG A 91 -23.85 -8.07 0.02
N ILE A 92 -23.65 -8.93 -0.99
CA ILE A 92 -24.62 -9.96 -1.37
C ILE A 92 -24.77 -10.97 -0.24
N ALA A 93 -23.65 -11.52 0.27
CA ALA A 93 -23.67 -12.51 1.35
C ALA A 93 -24.37 -11.96 2.62
N HIS A 94 -24.09 -10.71 3.01
CA HIS A 94 -24.77 -10.08 4.13
C HIS A 94 -26.28 -9.96 3.91
N ARG A 95 -26.73 -9.57 2.72
CA ARG A 95 -28.18 -9.48 2.40
C ARG A 95 -28.88 -10.84 2.37
N GLU A 96 -28.14 -11.89 2.01
CA GLU A 96 -28.67 -13.28 2.01
C GLU A 96 -28.62 -13.95 3.38
N GLY A 97 -28.08 -13.29 4.40
CA GLY A 97 -27.99 -13.82 5.77
C GLY A 97 -26.80 -14.72 6.04
N TYR A 98 -25.72 -14.57 5.28
CA TYR A 98 -24.46 -15.28 5.45
C TYR A 98 -23.34 -14.34 5.93
N PRO A 99 -23.41 -13.80 7.16
CA PRO A 99 -22.47 -12.78 7.64
C PRO A 99 -21.01 -13.27 7.68
N GLU A 100 -20.77 -14.54 7.98
CA GLU A 100 -19.41 -15.10 8.02
C GLU A 100 -18.77 -15.11 6.62
N ILE A 101 -19.55 -15.39 5.57
CA ILE A 101 -19.12 -15.35 4.18
C ILE A 101 -18.87 -13.89 3.76
N GLY A 102 -19.76 -12.97 4.21
CA GLY A 102 -19.57 -11.54 3.97
C GLY A 102 -18.26 -11.02 4.55
N LEU A 103 -17.97 -11.32 5.81
CA LEU A 103 -16.72 -10.95 6.49
C LEU A 103 -15.48 -11.58 5.79
N TYR A 104 -15.59 -12.81 5.29
CA TYR A 104 -14.52 -13.43 4.53
C TYR A 104 -14.19 -12.63 3.25
N TRP A 105 -15.23 -12.22 2.48
CA TRP A 105 -15.03 -11.42 1.28
C TRP A 105 -14.50 -10.01 1.56
N GLU A 106 -14.91 -9.37 2.66
CA GLU A 106 -14.35 -8.08 3.08
C GLU A 106 -12.86 -8.19 3.38
N LYS A 107 -12.45 -9.27 4.07
CA LYS A 107 -11.04 -9.54 4.34
C LYS A 107 -10.25 -9.81 3.06
N ALA A 108 -10.78 -10.65 2.17
CA ALA A 108 -10.15 -10.92 0.89
C ALA A 108 -9.97 -9.65 0.06
N ALA A 109 -10.98 -8.76 0.01
CA ALA A 109 -10.86 -7.48 -0.68
C ALA A 109 -9.72 -6.61 -0.14
N TYR A 110 -9.47 -6.63 1.17
CA TYR A 110 -8.33 -5.92 1.75
C TYR A 110 -6.99 -6.57 1.37
N GLU A 111 -6.92 -7.90 1.32
CA GLU A 111 -5.75 -8.64 0.87
C GLU A 111 -5.41 -8.29 -0.59
N GLU A 112 -6.41 -8.19 -1.49
CA GLU A 112 -6.18 -7.77 -2.88
C GLU A 112 -5.73 -6.29 -2.98
N ALA A 113 -6.19 -5.42 -2.08
CA ALA A 113 -5.68 -4.06 -2.01
C ALA A 113 -4.18 -4.01 -1.65
N GLU A 114 -3.73 -4.87 -0.73
CA GLU A 114 -2.30 -5.01 -0.38
C GLU A 114 -1.48 -5.60 -1.56
N HIS A 115 -2.04 -6.56 -2.31
CA HIS A 115 -1.40 -7.09 -3.52
C HIS A 115 -1.24 -6.00 -4.58
N ALA A 116 -2.28 -5.20 -4.82
CA ALA A 116 -2.20 -4.06 -5.74
C ALA A 116 -1.12 -3.05 -5.32
N ALA A 117 -1.07 -2.69 -4.04
CA ALA A 117 -0.04 -1.80 -3.50
C ALA A 117 1.36 -2.37 -3.73
N LYS A 118 1.55 -3.69 -3.56
CA LYS A 118 2.82 -4.38 -3.82
C LYS A 118 3.25 -4.29 -5.26
N PHE A 119 2.34 -4.52 -6.22
CA PHE A 119 2.65 -4.35 -7.64
C PHE A 119 2.99 -2.90 -7.99
N ALA A 120 2.31 -1.92 -7.39
CA ALA A 120 2.63 -0.50 -7.56
C ALA A 120 4.05 -0.17 -7.07
N GLU A 121 4.45 -0.69 -5.91
CA GLU A 121 5.81 -0.54 -5.39
C GLU A 121 6.86 -1.19 -6.28
N MET A 122 6.58 -2.38 -6.79
CA MET A 122 7.48 -3.08 -7.73
C MET A 122 7.67 -2.31 -9.03
N LEU A 123 6.61 -1.68 -9.55
CA LEU A 123 6.66 -0.82 -10.74
C LEU A 123 7.47 0.46 -10.51
N GLY A 124 7.36 1.07 -9.33
CA GLY A 124 8.12 2.25 -8.94
C GLY A 124 7.92 3.47 -9.84
N GLU A 125 6.77 3.57 -10.50
CA GLU A 125 6.42 4.68 -11.39
C GLU A 125 4.97 5.12 -11.15
N ASP A 126 4.61 6.29 -11.65
CA ASP A 126 3.23 6.78 -11.59
C ASP A 126 2.33 5.89 -12.46
N LEU A 127 1.34 5.24 -11.83
CA LEU A 127 0.36 4.35 -12.49
C LEU A 127 -0.78 5.12 -13.11
N GLU A 128 -1.10 6.27 -12.54
CA GLU A 128 -2.09 7.23 -13.01
C GLU A 128 -1.41 8.58 -13.27
N PRO A 129 -1.93 9.41 -14.18
CA PRO A 129 -1.36 10.74 -14.40
C PRO A 129 -1.28 11.52 -13.08
N ASN A 130 -0.10 12.02 -12.73
CA ASN A 130 0.22 12.77 -11.52
C ASN A 130 0.20 11.99 -10.19
N MET A 131 -0.01 10.69 -10.18
CA MET A 131 0.24 9.86 -9.00
C MET A 131 1.76 9.81 -8.77
N THR A 132 2.20 10.20 -7.59
CA THR A 132 3.63 10.28 -7.27
C THR A 132 3.95 9.65 -5.92
N SER A 133 5.22 9.39 -5.65
CA SER A 133 5.72 8.95 -4.33
C SER A 133 5.72 10.06 -3.26
N SER A 134 5.27 11.28 -3.58
CA SER A 134 5.18 12.39 -2.64
C SER A 134 3.77 12.51 -2.05
N THR A 135 3.64 12.34 -0.73
CA THR A 135 2.37 12.51 0.00
C THR A 135 1.70 13.86 -0.30
N LYS A 136 2.47 14.94 -0.34
CA LYS A 136 1.93 16.28 -0.65
C LYS A 136 1.33 16.34 -2.05
N LYS A 137 2.00 15.78 -3.05
CA LYS A 137 1.50 15.76 -4.43
C LYS A 137 0.30 14.82 -4.57
N ASN A 138 0.33 13.65 -3.94
CA ASN A 138 -0.79 12.71 -3.94
C ASN A 138 -2.05 13.36 -3.35
N LEU A 139 -1.93 14.07 -2.22
CA LEU A 139 -3.05 14.79 -1.62
C LEU A 139 -3.57 15.89 -2.53
N ALA A 140 -2.70 16.72 -3.11
CA ALA A 140 -3.10 17.79 -4.02
C ALA A 140 -3.85 17.23 -5.24
N TRP A 141 -3.30 16.19 -5.86
CA TRP A 141 -3.91 15.56 -7.03
C TRP A 141 -5.28 14.94 -6.72
N ARG A 142 -5.41 14.25 -5.57
CA ARG A 142 -6.72 13.69 -5.16
C ARG A 142 -7.76 14.76 -4.90
N VAL A 143 -7.37 15.88 -4.27
CA VAL A 143 -8.27 17.04 -4.08
C VAL A 143 -8.76 17.56 -5.43
N ASP A 144 -7.86 17.73 -6.41
CA ASP A 144 -8.24 18.21 -7.74
C ASP A 144 -9.17 17.24 -8.47
N CYS A 145 -8.90 15.92 -8.38
CA CYS A 145 -9.74 14.89 -8.97
C CYS A 145 -11.15 14.88 -8.37
N GLU A 146 -11.26 14.94 -7.03
CA GLU A 146 -12.57 14.95 -6.35
C GLU A 146 -13.34 16.22 -6.63
N TYR A 147 -12.66 17.37 -6.69
CA TYR A 147 -13.30 18.64 -7.11
C TYR A 147 -13.83 18.53 -8.54
N GLY A 148 -13.03 18.03 -9.50
CA GLY A 148 -13.46 17.85 -10.86
C GLY A 148 -14.65 16.88 -11.00
N ALA A 149 -14.66 15.79 -10.23
CA ALA A 149 -15.74 14.82 -10.21
C ALA A 149 -17.06 15.39 -9.64
N THR A 150 -16.97 16.38 -8.75
CA THR A 150 -18.15 17.03 -8.14
C THR A 150 -18.64 18.25 -8.93
N ALA A 151 -17.75 19.05 -9.51
CA ALA A 151 -18.08 20.25 -10.26
C ALA A 151 -18.95 20.01 -11.51
N GLY A 152 -18.91 18.81 -12.07
CA GLY A 152 -19.75 18.40 -13.22
C GLY A 152 -21.14 17.84 -12.85
N LYS A 153 -21.50 17.83 -11.56
CA LYS A 153 -22.75 17.25 -11.05
C LYS A 153 -23.79 18.29 -10.61
N VAL A 154 -23.52 19.58 -10.86
CA VAL A 154 -24.42 20.70 -10.52
C VAL A 154 -25.21 21.12 -11.76
#